data_936bfcc1e81047e6cf6edd12e41d8eb3
#
_entry.id   936bfcc1e81047e6cf6edd12e41d8eb3
#
_cell.length_a   1.000
_cell.length_b   1.000
_cell.length_c   1.000
_cell.angle_alpha   90.00
_cell.angle_beta   90.00
_cell.angle_gamma   90.00
#
_symmetry.space_group_name_H-M   'P 1'
#
loop_
_entity.id
_entity.type
_entity.pdbx_description
1 polymer ?
#
loop_
_entity_poly.entity_id
_entity_poly.type
_entity_poly.pdbx_seq_one_letter_code
_entity_poly.pdbx_strand_id
1 'polypeptide(L)'
;MAGEVLLHACCAPCSSAIVEWLMAHNLRPTIFYFNPNIFPAREYEIRKEESKRHAETLGLRWIDGDYDHASWREAMKGLEREPERGRRCEACFAYRMLATAHMAQQTGIGFFATTLASSRWKDLAQVDAAGLAAAEAVPGSNFWAQNWRKDGLQERRNQLLKEYQFYNQLYCGCEFSLASSKAMEREAEKEKKEEREEEMEKE
;
A
#
# COMPACT_ATOMS: atom_id res chain seq x y z
N MET A 1 21.02 -21.16 1.51
CA MET A 1 19.54 -21.08 1.62
C MET A 1 19.17 -19.62 1.39
N ALA A 2 18.13 -19.34 0.61
CA ALA A 2 17.64 -17.97 0.45
C ALA A 2 17.10 -17.46 1.79
N GLY A 3 17.36 -16.19 2.11
CA GLY A 3 16.74 -15.55 3.28
C GLY A 3 15.24 -15.37 3.06
N GLU A 4 14.43 -15.45 4.12
CA GLU A 4 12.99 -15.22 4.05
C GLU A 4 12.62 -13.84 4.59
N VAL A 5 11.63 -13.21 3.98
CA VAL A 5 11.05 -11.93 4.43
C VAL A 5 9.54 -11.94 4.24
N LEU A 6 8.79 -11.52 5.25
CA LEU A 6 7.36 -11.27 5.11
C LEU A 6 7.15 -9.88 4.52
N LEU A 7 6.61 -9.80 3.31
CA LEU A 7 6.36 -8.54 2.62
C LEU A 7 4.87 -8.20 2.72
N HIS A 8 4.54 -7.21 3.54
CA HIS A 8 3.21 -6.61 3.52
C HIS A 8 2.98 -5.87 2.20
N ALA A 9 2.02 -6.35 1.40
CA ALA A 9 1.72 -5.83 0.07
C ALA A 9 0.37 -5.11 0.03
N CYS A 10 0.34 -3.89 -0.49
CA CYS A 10 -0.91 -3.12 -0.66
C CYS A 10 -1.58 -3.35 -2.02
N CYS A 11 -0.85 -3.74 -3.05
CA CYS A 11 -1.34 -4.04 -4.40
C CYS A 11 -0.19 -4.59 -5.26
N ALA A 12 -0.49 -5.23 -6.39
CA ALA A 12 0.52 -5.77 -7.31
C ALA A 12 1.46 -4.70 -7.87
N PRO A 13 0.99 -3.54 -8.39
CA PRO A 13 1.90 -2.51 -8.88
C PRO A 13 2.94 -2.03 -7.87
N CYS A 14 2.54 -1.93 -6.59
CA CYS A 14 3.44 -1.44 -5.55
C CYS A 14 4.47 -2.50 -5.11
N SER A 15 4.16 -3.78 -5.24
CA SER A 15 5.01 -4.89 -4.80
C SER A 15 5.89 -5.46 -5.90
N SER A 16 5.53 -5.34 -7.19
CA SER A 16 6.16 -6.06 -8.28
C SER A 16 7.68 -5.85 -8.38
N ALA A 17 8.14 -4.59 -8.48
CA ALA A 17 9.56 -4.28 -8.56
C ALA A 17 10.32 -4.65 -7.27
N ILE A 18 9.68 -4.52 -6.11
CA ILE A 18 10.26 -4.92 -4.81
C ILE A 18 10.47 -6.43 -4.77
N VAL A 19 9.49 -7.20 -5.21
CA VAL A 19 9.57 -8.66 -5.28
C VAL A 19 10.69 -9.11 -6.20
N GLU A 20 10.80 -8.54 -7.41
CA GLU A 20 11.92 -8.83 -8.31
C GLU A 20 13.27 -8.50 -7.67
N TRP A 21 13.36 -7.35 -7.02
CA TRP A 21 14.59 -6.92 -6.34
C TRP A 21 14.97 -7.89 -5.21
N LEU A 22 14.01 -8.29 -4.38
CA LEU A 22 14.25 -9.26 -3.30
C LEU A 22 14.75 -10.60 -3.86
N MET A 23 14.08 -11.13 -4.89
CA MET A 23 14.46 -12.40 -5.51
C MET A 23 15.85 -12.33 -6.15
N ALA A 24 16.20 -11.22 -6.79
CA ALA A 24 17.54 -10.98 -7.36
C ALA A 24 18.64 -10.93 -6.29
N HIS A 25 18.30 -10.60 -5.04
CA HIS A 25 19.21 -10.57 -3.89
C HIS A 25 19.15 -11.84 -3.01
N ASN A 26 18.66 -12.97 -3.56
CA ASN A 26 18.51 -14.24 -2.85
C ASN A 26 17.62 -14.16 -1.59
N LEU A 27 16.63 -13.26 -1.62
CA LEU A 27 15.59 -13.18 -0.62
C LEU A 27 14.28 -13.71 -1.21
N ARG A 28 13.61 -14.60 -0.50
CA ARG A 28 12.32 -15.14 -0.93
C ARG A 28 11.20 -14.48 -0.13
N PRO A 29 10.43 -13.55 -0.71
CA PRO A 29 9.32 -12.94 0.00
C PRO A 29 8.14 -13.91 0.13
N THR A 30 7.53 -13.92 1.32
CA THR A 30 6.16 -14.37 1.52
C THR A 30 5.26 -13.13 1.49
N ILE A 31 4.29 -13.09 0.59
CA ILE A 31 3.41 -11.94 0.43
C ILE A 31 2.29 -12.01 1.48
N PHE A 32 2.17 -10.98 2.29
CA PHE A 32 1.06 -10.80 3.21
C PHE A 32 0.16 -9.67 2.75
N TYR A 33 -1.06 -10.00 2.34
CA TYR A 33 -2.04 -9.04 1.85
C TYR A 33 -3.04 -8.69 2.96
N PHE A 34 -2.77 -7.60 3.68
CA PHE A 34 -3.63 -7.10 4.75
C PHE A 34 -3.94 -5.61 4.55
N ASN A 35 -5.11 -5.31 4.02
CA ASN A 35 -5.48 -3.97 3.59
C ASN A 35 -6.94 -3.62 3.96
N PRO A 36 -7.33 -3.68 5.25
CA PRO A 36 -8.72 -3.42 5.66
C PRO A 36 -9.16 -1.97 5.42
N ASN A 37 -8.20 -1.07 5.14
CA ASN A 37 -8.46 0.32 4.78
C ASN A 37 -9.05 0.50 3.38
N ILE A 38 -8.90 -0.46 2.47
CA ILE A 38 -9.33 -0.29 1.08
C ILE A 38 -10.86 -0.28 0.99
N PHE A 39 -11.37 0.75 0.32
CA PHE A 39 -12.80 0.99 0.13
C PHE A 39 -13.07 1.54 -1.29
N PRO A 40 -14.15 1.15 -1.96
CA PRO A 40 -15.15 0.15 -1.53
C PRO A 40 -14.62 -1.29 -1.58
N ALA A 41 -15.40 -2.25 -1.07
CA ALA A 41 -15.01 -3.67 -1.08
C ALA A 41 -14.63 -4.19 -2.47
N ARG A 42 -15.30 -3.73 -3.53
CA ARG A 42 -14.94 -4.05 -4.92
C ARG A 42 -13.49 -3.65 -5.26
N GLU A 43 -13.03 -2.51 -4.80
CA GLU A 43 -11.64 -2.06 -5.00
C GLU A 43 -10.66 -2.95 -4.26
N TYR A 44 -11.03 -3.38 -3.04
CA TYR A 44 -10.24 -4.35 -2.27
C TYR A 44 -10.08 -5.67 -3.04
N GLU A 45 -11.18 -6.23 -3.56
CA GLU A 45 -11.13 -7.49 -4.30
C GLU A 45 -10.28 -7.41 -5.57
N ILE A 46 -10.41 -6.34 -6.36
CA ILE A 46 -9.59 -6.13 -7.56
C ILE A 46 -8.10 -6.16 -7.20
N ARG A 47 -7.68 -5.42 -6.17
CA ARG A 47 -6.27 -5.35 -5.77
C ARG A 47 -5.79 -6.65 -5.16
N LYS A 48 -6.65 -7.36 -4.44
CA LYS A 48 -6.38 -8.67 -3.82
C LYS A 48 -6.10 -9.73 -4.86
N GLU A 49 -7.03 -9.93 -5.77
CA GLU A 49 -6.92 -10.94 -6.84
C GLU A 49 -5.68 -10.71 -7.70
N GLU A 50 -5.38 -9.46 -8.03
CA GLU A 50 -4.22 -9.13 -8.81
C GLU A 50 -2.91 -9.38 -8.05
N SER A 51 -2.86 -9.03 -6.76
CA SER A 51 -1.71 -9.32 -5.89
C SER A 51 -1.46 -10.82 -5.75
N LYS A 52 -2.55 -11.60 -5.58
CA LYS A 52 -2.50 -13.05 -5.48
C LYS A 52 -2.01 -13.67 -6.79
N ARG A 53 -2.63 -13.31 -7.91
CA ARG A 53 -2.24 -13.78 -9.24
C ARG A 53 -0.75 -13.54 -9.53
N HIS A 54 -0.25 -12.33 -9.22
CA HIS A 54 1.17 -12.01 -9.43
C HIS A 54 2.09 -12.88 -8.55
N ALA A 55 1.77 -13.07 -7.28
CA ALA A 55 2.54 -13.94 -6.40
C ALA A 55 2.55 -15.41 -6.89
N GLU A 56 1.40 -15.94 -7.32
CA GLU A 56 1.27 -17.28 -7.88
C GLU A 56 2.09 -17.45 -9.16
N THR A 57 2.10 -16.47 -10.07
CA THR A 57 2.92 -16.47 -11.29
C THR A 57 4.41 -16.60 -10.98
N LEU A 58 4.86 -16.06 -9.86
CA LEU A 58 6.25 -16.11 -9.41
C LEU A 58 6.53 -17.31 -8.47
N GLY A 59 5.55 -18.15 -8.22
CA GLY A 59 5.68 -19.29 -7.30
C GLY A 59 5.94 -18.88 -5.85
N LEU A 60 5.46 -17.72 -5.43
CA LEU A 60 5.62 -17.19 -4.09
C LEU A 60 4.46 -17.58 -3.19
N ARG A 61 4.76 -17.78 -1.91
CA ARG A 61 3.72 -17.96 -0.89
C ARG A 61 2.95 -16.65 -0.71
N TRP A 62 1.62 -16.75 -0.73
CA TRP A 62 0.71 -15.63 -0.50
C TRP A 62 -0.20 -15.94 0.69
N ILE A 63 -0.36 -14.98 1.59
CA ILE A 63 -1.17 -15.09 2.80
C ILE A 63 -2.25 -14.02 2.73
N ASP A 64 -3.50 -14.46 2.86
CA ASP A 64 -4.64 -13.57 3.01
C ASP A 64 -4.69 -13.02 4.43
N GLY A 65 -4.70 -11.71 4.56
CA GLY A 65 -5.06 -11.05 5.79
C GLY A 65 -6.50 -10.59 5.68
N ASP A 66 -7.33 -11.01 6.59
CA ASP A 66 -8.77 -10.80 6.55
C ASP A 66 -9.17 -9.35 6.25
N TYR A 67 -10.25 -9.20 5.49
CA TYR A 67 -10.85 -7.91 5.21
C TYR A 67 -11.90 -7.54 6.26
N ASP A 68 -11.48 -6.85 7.29
CA ASP A 68 -12.36 -6.26 8.29
C ASP A 68 -12.27 -4.72 8.25
N HIS A 69 -12.99 -4.15 7.29
CA HIS A 69 -13.07 -2.70 7.12
C HIS A 69 -13.76 -2.02 8.31
N ALA A 70 -14.71 -2.69 8.95
CA ALA A 70 -15.45 -2.13 10.08
C ALA A 70 -14.54 -1.91 11.29
N SER A 71 -13.73 -2.91 11.66
CA SER A 71 -12.74 -2.79 12.74
C SER A 71 -11.67 -1.75 12.43
N TRP A 72 -11.19 -1.69 11.18
CA TRP A 72 -10.26 -0.63 10.78
C TRP A 72 -10.90 0.76 10.91
N ARG A 73 -12.14 0.92 10.49
CA ARG A 73 -12.87 2.19 10.58
C ARG A 73 -13.07 2.65 12.03
N GLU A 74 -13.42 1.72 12.92
CA GLU A 74 -13.55 2.02 14.35
C GLU A 74 -12.19 2.45 14.94
N ALA A 75 -11.08 1.83 14.53
CA ALA A 75 -9.74 2.24 14.93
C ALA A 75 -9.34 3.64 14.40
N MET A 76 -9.99 4.14 13.35
CA MET A 76 -9.79 5.50 12.81
C MET A 76 -10.76 6.54 13.37
N LYS A 77 -11.62 6.15 14.31
CA LYS A 77 -12.63 7.03 14.90
C LYS A 77 -12.03 8.25 15.58
N GLY A 78 -12.62 9.41 15.29
CA GLY A 78 -12.14 10.72 15.75
C GLY A 78 -11.02 11.31 14.90
N LEU A 79 -10.54 10.58 13.87
CA LEU A 79 -9.51 11.02 12.93
C LEU A 79 -10.04 11.25 11.51
N GLU A 80 -11.36 11.22 11.31
CA GLU A 80 -12.00 11.27 9.99
C GLU A 80 -11.66 12.55 9.21
N ARG A 81 -11.47 13.67 9.93
CA ARG A 81 -11.17 14.99 9.36
C ARG A 81 -9.69 15.28 9.20
N GLU A 82 -8.84 14.36 9.65
CA GLU A 82 -7.39 14.51 9.47
C GLU A 82 -7.02 14.50 7.98
N PRO A 83 -6.08 15.33 7.54
CA PRO A 83 -5.63 15.33 6.15
C PRO A 83 -4.90 14.03 5.78
N GLU A 84 -4.64 13.84 4.50
CA GLU A 84 -3.69 12.81 4.07
C GLU A 84 -2.30 13.12 4.66
N ARG A 85 -1.58 12.06 5.04
CA ARG A 85 -0.32 12.10 5.80
C ARG A 85 -0.43 12.69 7.22
N GLY A 86 -1.64 12.97 7.72
CA GLY A 86 -1.91 13.34 9.11
C GLY A 86 -2.05 12.11 10.02
N ARG A 87 -2.50 12.35 11.24
CA ARG A 87 -2.64 11.36 12.32
C ARG A 87 -3.46 10.11 11.93
N ARG A 88 -4.47 10.26 11.07
CA ARG A 88 -5.23 9.11 10.53
C ARG A 88 -4.33 8.16 9.73
N CYS A 89 -3.42 8.70 8.92
CA CYS A 89 -2.48 7.86 8.17
C CYS A 89 -1.49 7.15 9.09
N GLU A 90 -0.99 7.82 10.13
CA GLU A 90 -0.15 7.21 11.17
C GLU A 90 -0.86 6.04 11.84
N ALA A 91 -2.10 6.25 12.30
CA ALA A 91 -2.91 5.20 12.93
C ALA A 91 -3.18 4.04 11.96
N CYS A 92 -3.45 4.32 10.69
CA CYS A 92 -3.63 3.30 9.66
C CYS A 92 -2.37 2.46 9.43
N PHE A 93 -1.18 3.10 9.40
CA PHE A 93 0.09 2.38 9.25
C PHE A 93 0.37 1.54 10.49
N ALA A 94 0.19 2.08 11.68
CA ALA A 94 0.36 1.34 12.94
C ALA A 94 -0.54 0.08 13.00
N TYR A 95 -1.83 0.21 12.65
CA TYR A 95 -2.77 -0.90 12.59
C TYR A 95 -2.29 -2.02 11.66
N ARG A 96 -1.82 -1.66 10.47
CA ARG A 96 -1.38 -2.62 9.46
C ARG A 96 -0.02 -3.22 9.78
N MET A 97 0.92 -2.44 10.30
CA MET A 97 2.24 -2.94 10.66
C MET A 97 2.19 -3.87 11.88
N LEU A 98 1.34 -3.58 12.86
CA LEU A 98 1.13 -4.46 13.99
C LEU A 98 0.60 -5.83 13.56
N ALA A 99 -0.39 -5.88 12.68
CA ALA A 99 -0.89 -7.13 12.11
C ALA A 99 0.21 -7.87 11.32
N THR A 100 1.07 -7.13 10.60
CA THR A 100 2.18 -7.72 9.84
C THR A 100 3.24 -8.31 10.77
N ALA A 101 3.57 -7.64 11.88
CA ALA A 101 4.50 -8.15 12.88
C ALA A 101 3.98 -9.44 13.55
N HIS A 102 2.69 -9.48 13.89
CA HIS A 102 2.06 -10.72 14.40
C HIS A 102 2.09 -11.85 13.37
N MET A 103 1.83 -11.56 12.09
CA MET A 103 1.93 -12.58 11.04
C MET A 103 3.38 -13.06 10.86
N ALA A 104 4.38 -12.19 10.97
CA ALA A 104 5.79 -12.56 10.94
C ALA A 104 6.13 -13.53 12.10
N GLN A 105 5.68 -13.22 13.31
CA GLN A 105 5.83 -14.08 14.48
C GLN A 105 5.14 -15.44 14.26
N GLN A 106 3.88 -15.45 13.82
CA GLN A 106 3.10 -16.68 13.59
C GLN A 106 3.72 -17.60 12.54
N THR A 107 4.31 -17.01 11.50
CA THR A 107 4.95 -17.78 10.43
C THR A 107 6.39 -18.16 10.71
N GLY A 108 6.98 -17.66 11.78
CA GLY A 108 8.40 -17.85 12.11
C GLY A 108 9.36 -17.09 11.19
N ILE A 109 8.85 -16.15 10.36
CA ILE A 109 9.66 -15.31 9.48
C ILE A 109 10.17 -14.13 10.30
N GLY A 110 11.45 -14.13 10.64
CA GLY A 110 12.05 -13.18 11.59
C GLY A 110 12.07 -11.72 11.11
N PHE A 111 11.93 -11.46 9.81
CA PHE A 111 11.96 -10.12 9.25
C PHE A 111 10.71 -9.81 8.44
N PHE A 112 10.17 -8.60 8.59
CA PHE A 112 9.10 -8.11 7.76
C PHE A 112 9.41 -6.72 7.18
N ALA A 113 8.84 -6.46 6.00
CA ALA A 113 8.94 -5.19 5.30
C ALA A 113 7.57 -4.80 4.73
N THR A 114 7.44 -3.59 4.20
CA THR A 114 6.19 -3.13 3.62
C THR A 114 6.36 -2.40 2.30
N THR A 115 5.47 -2.65 1.36
CA THR A 115 5.38 -1.90 0.10
C THR A 115 4.81 -0.49 0.28
N LEU A 116 4.33 -0.13 1.46
CA LEU A 116 3.92 1.25 1.75
C LEU A 116 5.05 2.24 1.54
N ALA A 117 6.29 1.81 1.81
CA ALA A 117 7.50 2.61 1.64
C ALA A 117 7.87 2.91 0.18
N SER A 118 7.21 2.28 -0.82
CA SER A 118 7.36 2.60 -2.24
C SER A 118 6.46 3.74 -2.72
N SER A 119 5.37 4.01 -2.01
CA SER A 119 4.33 4.93 -2.45
C SER A 119 4.68 6.40 -2.20
N ARG A 120 4.69 7.22 -3.25
CA ARG A 120 4.87 8.68 -3.15
C ARG A 120 3.74 9.39 -2.37
N TRP A 121 2.59 8.72 -2.22
CA TRP A 121 1.43 9.24 -1.49
C TRP A 121 1.59 9.20 0.03
N LYS A 122 2.57 8.45 0.53
CA LYS A 122 2.76 8.18 1.95
C LYS A 122 4.02 8.87 2.49
N ASP A 123 3.96 9.28 3.72
CA ASP A 123 5.14 9.75 4.43
C ASP A 123 5.99 8.54 4.86
N LEU A 124 7.27 8.52 4.46
CA LEU A 124 8.16 7.41 4.73
C LEU A 124 8.51 7.31 6.21
N ALA A 125 8.72 8.46 6.87
CA ALA A 125 9.06 8.47 8.28
C ALA A 125 7.92 7.92 9.16
N GLN A 126 6.66 8.22 8.79
CA GLN A 126 5.49 7.64 9.47
C GLN A 126 5.39 6.12 9.25
N VAL A 127 5.70 5.64 8.03
CA VAL A 127 5.71 4.20 7.72
C VAL A 127 6.79 3.49 8.53
N ASP A 128 7.99 4.05 8.58
CA ASP A 128 9.13 3.46 9.29
C ASP A 128 8.88 3.47 10.82
N ALA A 129 8.37 4.56 11.37
CA ALA A 129 7.99 4.65 12.77
C ALA A 129 6.94 3.58 13.15
N ALA A 130 5.91 3.40 12.32
CA ALA A 130 4.89 2.37 12.54
C ALA A 130 5.47 0.94 12.48
N GLY A 131 6.39 0.67 11.56
CA GLY A 131 7.06 -0.62 11.44
C GLY A 131 7.97 -0.93 12.62
N LEU A 132 8.76 0.03 13.07
CA LEU A 132 9.65 -0.11 14.23
C LEU A 132 8.85 -0.32 15.52
N ALA A 133 7.79 0.46 15.74
CA ALA A 133 6.92 0.31 16.91
C ALA A 133 6.22 -1.06 16.91
N ALA A 134 5.80 -1.57 15.75
CA ALA A 134 5.21 -2.90 15.63
C ALA A 134 6.22 -4.02 15.96
N ALA A 135 7.47 -3.89 15.50
CA ALA A 135 8.53 -4.84 15.82
C ALA A 135 8.87 -4.85 17.31
N GLU A 136 8.88 -3.68 17.95
CA GLU A 136 9.09 -3.58 19.41
C GLU A 136 7.95 -4.24 20.20
N ALA A 137 6.71 -4.07 19.74
CA ALA A 137 5.52 -4.63 20.39
C ALA A 137 5.38 -6.16 20.24
N VAL A 138 6.01 -6.77 19.21
CA VAL A 138 5.85 -8.19 18.87
C VAL A 138 7.22 -8.90 18.89
N PRO A 139 7.60 -9.55 20.01
CA PRO A 139 8.88 -10.23 20.13
C PRO A 139 9.10 -11.28 19.03
N GLY A 140 10.32 -11.32 18.50
CA GLY A 140 10.69 -12.27 17.44
C GLY A 140 10.38 -11.77 16.03
N SER A 141 9.76 -10.60 15.87
CA SER A 141 9.62 -9.92 14.60
C SER A 141 10.60 -8.74 14.51
N ASN A 142 11.19 -8.50 13.33
CA ASN A 142 12.08 -7.37 13.07
C ASN A 142 11.61 -6.60 11.84
N PHE A 143 11.43 -5.31 11.96
CA PHE A 143 11.09 -4.48 10.82
C PHE A 143 12.31 -4.10 10.01
N TRP A 144 12.27 -4.39 8.73
CA TRP A 144 13.29 -3.95 7.80
C TRP A 144 12.85 -2.64 7.13
N ALA A 145 13.29 -1.52 7.70
CA ALA A 145 13.07 -0.19 7.15
C ALA A 145 13.84 -0.03 5.83
N GLN A 146 13.14 0.11 4.73
CA GLN A 146 13.72 0.21 3.41
C GLN A 146 13.00 1.26 2.57
N ASN A 147 13.76 2.12 1.92
CA ASN A 147 13.21 3.10 0.99
C ASN A 147 13.14 2.53 -0.43
N TRP A 148 11.99 1.98 -0.78
CA TRP A 148 11.71 1.40 -2.09
C TRP A 148 11.47 2.43 -3.22
N ARG A 149 11.81 3.70 -3.01
CA ARG A 149 11.68 4.77 -4.02
C ARG A 149 12.97 5.06 -4.76
N LYS A 150 14.07 4.35 -4.42
CA LYS A 150 15.42 4.55 -4.95
C LYS A 150 15.79 3.46 -5.93
N ASP A 151 16.98 3.59 -6.49
CA ASP A 151 17.70 2.57 -7.25
C ASP A 151 16.94 2.03 -8.47
N GLY A 152 16.18 2.91 -9.17
CA GLY A 152 15.44 2.53 -10.38
C GLY A 152 14.14 1.75 -10.14
N LEU A 153 13.77 1.48 -8.88
CA LEU A 153 12.57 0.67 -8.57
C LEU A 153 11.26 1.32 -9.03
N GLN A 154 11.19 2.65 -9.10
CA GLN A 154 10.00 3.34 -9.61
C GLN A 154 9.85 3.17 -11.13
N GLU A 155 10.95 3.28 -11.86
CA GLU A 155 11.01 3.05 -13.30
C GLU A 155 10.66 1.59 -13.61
N ARG A 156 11.24 0.64 -12.86
CA ARG A 156 10.93 -0.78 -13.03
C ARG A 156 9.47 -1.09 -12.69
N ARG A 157 8.93 -0.52 -11.64
CA ARG A 157 7.49 -0.59 -11.29
C ARG A 157 6.60 -0.15 -12.47
N ASN A 158 6.97 0.96 -13.15
CA ASN A 158 6.18 1.47 -14.27
C ASN A 158 6.26 0.58 -15.51
N GLN A 159 7.40 -0.10 -15.73
CA GLN A 159 7.55 -1.12 -16.76
C GLN A 159 6.65 -2.32 -16.45
N LEU A 160 6.75 -2.88 -15.24
CA LEU A 160 5.96 -4.03 -14.81
C LEU A 160 4.45 -3.77 -14.81
N LEU A 161 4.03 -2.53 -14.51
CA LEU A 161 2.64 -2.12 -14.62
C LEU A 161 2.09 -2.35 -16.04
N LYS A 162 2.91 -2.08 -17.07
CA LYS A 162 2.55 -2.30 -18.47
C LYS A 162 2.69 -3.76 -18.88
N GLU A 163 3.79 -4.40 -18.51
CA GLU A 163 4.10 -5.80 -18.85
C GLU A 163 3.01 -6.76 -18.35
N TYR A 164 2.59 -6.60 -17.10
CA TYR A 164 1.56 -7.43 -16.47
C TYR A 164 0.15 -6.88 -16.62
N GLN A 165 -0.02 -5.69 -17.23
CA GLN A 165 -1.30 -4.99 -17.37
C GLN A 165 -2.02 -4.82 -16.04
N PHE A 166 -1.27 -4.45 -14.99
CA PHE A 166 -1.82 -4.28 -13.66
C PHE A 166 -2.81 -3.11 -13.60
N TYR A 167 -3.84 -3.30 -12.78
CA TYR A 167 -4.76 -2.23 -12.42
C TYR A 167 -4.01 -1.12 -11.68
N ASN A 168 -4.05 0.08 -12.23
CA ASN A 168 -3.39 1.24 -11.64
C ASN A 168 -4.39 2.07 -10.83
N GLN A 169 -4.32 1.96 -9.51
CA GLN A 169 -5.20 2.70 -8.61
C GLN A 169 -4.96 4.21 -8.68
N LEU A 170 -6.05 4.98 -8.59
CA LEU A 170 -6.02 6.44 -8.67
C LEU A 170 -5.96 7.15 -7.31
N TYR A 171 -6.13 6.42 -6.19
CA TYR A 171 -6.12 6.95 -4.84
C TYR A 171 -5.43 5.99 -3.87
N CYS A 172 -5.14 6.46 -2.64
CA CYS A 172 -4.42 5.67 -1.62
C CYS A 172 -5.12 4.34 -1.28
N GLY A 173 -6.45 4.31 -1.34
CA GLY A 173 -7.28 3.13 -1.10
C GLY A 173 -8.36 3.34 -0.03
N CYS A 174 -8.17 4.20 0.96
CA CYS A 174 -9.19 4.40 1.98
C CYS A 174 -10.35 5.29 1.51
N GLU A 175 -11.49 5.18 2.17
CA GLU A 175 -12.70 5.97 1.87
C GLU A 175 -12.45 7.48 1.92
N PHE A 176 -11.58 7.94 2.82
CA PHE A 176 -11.25 9.35 2.98
C PHE A 176 -10.42 9.87 1.80
N SER A 177 -9.44 9.10 1.32
CA SER A 177 -8.67 9.48 0.13
C SER A 177 -9.50 9.40 -1.16
N LEU A 178 -10.47 8.49 -1.22
CA LEU A 178 -11.43 8.44 -2.32
C LEU A 178 -12.32 9.68 -2.36
N ALA A 179 -12.78 10.14 -1.20
CA ALA A 179 -13.59 11.36 -1.09
C ALA A 179 -12.81 12.59 -1.52
N SER A 180 -11.55 12.71 -1.08
CA SER A 180 -10.65 13.79 -1.48
C SER A 180 -10.35 13.79 -2.97
N SER A 181 -10.07 12.63 -3.57
CA SER A 181 -9.82 12.47 -5.01
C SER A 181 -11.02 12.93 -5.83
N LYS A 182 -12.23 12.49 -5.47
CA LYS A 182 -13.46 12.90 -6.16
C LYS A 182 -13.78 14.38 -6.01
N ALA A 183 -13.43 14.98 -4.87
CA ALA A 183 -13.60 16.43 -4.70
C ALA A 183 -12.66 17.21 -5.62
N MET A 184 -11.38 16.81 -5.70
CA MET A 184 -10.40 17.41 -6.60
C MET A 184 -10.77 17.26 -8.10
N GLU A 185 -11.28 16.09 -8.48
CA GLU A 185 -11.76 15.87 -9.87
C GLU A 185 -12.92 16.82 -10.24
N ARG A 186 -13.90 16.99 -9.34
CA ARG A 186 -15.03 17.90 -9.56
C ARG A 186 -14.60 19.37 -9.62
N GLU A 187 -13.63 19.76 -8.82
CA GLU A 187 -13.09 21.10 -8.81
C GLU A 187 -12.34 21.40 -10.14
N ALA A 188 -11.49 20.48 -10.58
CA ALA A 188 -10.80 20.58 -11.87
C ALA A 188 -11.75 20.55 -13.09
N GLU A 189 -12.85 19.83 -13.02
CA GLU A 189 -13.89 19.84 -14.07
C GLU A 189 -14.62 21.20 -14.11
N LYS A 190 -14.87 21.79 -12.94
CA LYS A 190 -15.51 23.10 -12.83
C LYS A 190 -14.62 24.21 -13.39
N GLU A 191 -13.34 24.23 -13.01
CA GLU A 191 -12.34 25.17 -13.52
C GLU A 191 -12.22 25.10 -15.04
N LYS A 192 -12.11 23.89 -15.62
CA LYS A 192 -12.06 23.70 -17.08
C LYS A 192 -13.33 24.17 -17.81
N LYS A 193 -14.48 24.08 -17.15
CA LYS A 193 -15.73 24.56 -17.71
C LYS A 193 -15.77 26.09 -17.71
N GLU A 194 -15.35 26.70 -16.59
CA GLU A 194 -15.25 28.16 -16.46
C GLU A 194 -14.27 28.75 -17.50
N GLU A 195 -13.08 28.14 -17.66
CA GLU A 195 -12.12 28.54 -18.69
C GLU A 195 -12.69 28.49 -20.12
N ARG A 196 -13.42 27.43 -20.46
CA ARG A 196 -14.07 27.31 -21.77
C ARG A 196 -15.18 28.34 -22.00
N GLU A 197 -15.96 28.65 -20.99
CA GLU A 197 -17.01 29.67 -21.06
C GLU A 197 -16.38 31.06 -21.26
N GLU A 198 -15.28 31.37 -20.56
CA GLU A 198 -14.53 32.62 -20.75
C GLU A 198 -13.85 32.74 -22.13
N GLU A 199 -13.39 31.64 -22.72
CA GLU A 199 -12.83 31.63 -24.09
C GLU A 199 -13.92 31.90 -25.14
N MET A 200 -15.10 31.33 -24.97
CA MET A 200 -16.24 31.52 -25.87
C MET A 200 -16.84 32.93 -25.81
N GLU A 201 -16.73 33.63 -24.67
CA GLU A 201 -17.19 35.01 -24.53
C GLU A 201 -16.23 36.05 -25.17
N LYS A 202 -14.99 35.63 -25.46
CA LYS A 202 -13.97 36.51 -26.08
C LYS A 202 -13.91 36.42 -27.63
N GLU A 203 -14.65 35.50 -28.23
CA GLU A 203 -14.82 35.34 -29.67
C GLU A 203 -16.08 36.09 -30.15
#